data_df99bf40edb20fa11b1d662dbf206f38
#
_entry.id   df99bf40edb20fa11b1d662dbf206f38
#
_cell.length_a   1.000
_cell.length_b   1.000
_cell.length_c   1.000
_cell.angle_alpha   90.00
_cell.angle_beta   90.00
_cell.angle_gamma   90.00
#
_symmetry.space_group_name_H-M   'P 1'
#
loop_
_entity.id
_entity.type
_entity.pdbx_description
1 polymer ?
#
loop_
_entity_poly.entity_id
_entity_poly.type
_entity_poly.pdbx_seq_one_letter_code
_entity_poly.pdbx_strand_id
1 'polypeptide(L)'
;KIMVVGTVQEEDCDGMCWQYIYNKDGIKPEFVISTEPTDGGIYRGHRGRMEIRVDVHGTSCHGSAPDRGDNAIYKMADIIADVRALNNNGCDESTDIKGLVKMLDPKYNPEHFEDARFLGRGTCTVSQIFYTSPSRCAVADSCAISIDRRMTAGETWESCLDEIRNLPAAKKYGDDVKVSMYMYDRPSWTGEVYETEAYFPTWINKETAPHVKALVDAHKAMFGDERIGCEPSMDKRTGRPLCDKWTFSTNCVSIQGRYGIPCVGFGPGAESQAHAPNEVTYKDDLVTAAAMYVAALNLSLIHI
;
A
#
# COMPACT_ATOMS: atom_id res chain seq x y z
N LYS A 1 30.11 0.11 3.76
CA LYS A 1 30.05 -0.06 2.30
C LYS A 1 28.74 0.54 1.79
N ILE A 2 28.79 1.35 0.74
CA ILE A 2 27.60 1.93 0.09
C ILE A 2 27.29 1.10 -1.15
N MET A 3 26.02 0.87 -1.40
CA MET A 3 25.51 0.17 -2.58
C MET A 3 24.41 1.03 -3.21
N VAL A 4 24.46 1.21 -4.52
CA VAL A 4 23.36 1.81 -5.30
C VAL A 4 22.65 0.68 -6.02
N VAL A 5 21.34 0.60 -5.88
CA VAL A 5 20.51 -0.50 -6.40
C VAL A 5 19.47 0.09 -7.35
N GLY A 6 19.48 -0.37 -8.60
CA GLY A 6 18.39 -0.15 -9.55
C GLY A 6 17.51 -1.41 -9.60
N THR A 7 16.21 -1.23 -9.48
CA THR A 7 15.25 -2.34 -9.42
C THR A 7 14.32 -2.36 -10.63
N VAL A 8 13.62 -3.47 -10.84
CA VAL A 8 12.65 -3.68 -11.93
C VAL A 8 11.32 -4.14 -11.37
N GLN A 9 10.23 -4.02 -12.15
CA GLN A 9 8.87 -4.47 -11.83
C GLN A 9 8.29 -3.84 -10.53
N GLU A 10 8.72 -2.64 -10.18
CA GLU A 10 8.22 -1.97 -9.00
C GLU A 10 6.75 -1.61 -9.16
N GLU A 11 6.35 -1.07 -10.31
CA GLU A 11 4.99 -0.61 -10.60
C GLU A 11 3.93 -1.72 -10.54
N ASP A 12 4.29 -2.91 -10.97
CA ASP A 12 3.38 -4.07 -10.96
C ASP A 12 3.31 -4.75 -9.59
N CYS A 13 4.45 -4.84 -8.90
CA CYS A 13 4.59 -5.61 -7.66
C CYS A 13 5.63 -5.00 -6.74
N ASP A 14 5.19 -4.03 -5.94
CA ASP A 14 6.03 -3.25 -5.03
C ASP A 14 6.96 -4.16 -4.20
N GLY A 15 8.25 -3.89 -4.25
CA GLY A 15 9.23 -4.60 -3.44
C GLY A 15 9.49 -6.08 -3.78
N MET A 16 8.88 -6.63 -4.84
CA MET A 16 9.18 -8.03 -5.26
C MET A 16 10.66 -8.20 -5.59
N CYS A 17 11.26 -7.23 -6.28
CA CYS A 17 12.69 -7.21 -6.58
C CYS A 17 13.56 -7.28 -5.31
N TRP A 18 13.15 -6.64 -4.21
CA TRP A 18 13.83 -6.71 -2.94
C TRP A 18 13.65 -8.05 -2.23
N GLN A 19 12.54 -8.76 -2.46
CA GLN A 19 12.40 -10.14 -2.00
C GLN A 19 13.42 -11.04 -2.71
N TYR A 20 13.62 -10.84 -4.01
CA TYR A 20 14.65 -11.55 -4.77
C TYR A 20 16.05 -11.24 -4.24
N ILE A 21 16.41 -9.96 -4.12
CA ILE A 21 17.70 -9.48 -3.60
C ILE A 21 17.99 -10.05 -2.20
N TYR A 22 16.99 -10.05 -1.32
CA TYR A 22 17.14 -10.56 0.03
C TYR A 22 17.27 -12.10 0.08
N ASN A 23 16.38 -12.81 -0.63
CA ASN A 23 16.25 -14.27 -0.53
C ASN A 23 17.19 -15.03 -1.46
N LYS A 24 17.47 -14.50 -2.66
CA LYS A 24 18.29 -15.16 -3.68
C LYS A 24 19.73 -14.65 -3.69
N ASP A 25 19.92 -13.33 -3.65
CA ASP A 25 21.26 -12.75 -3.68
C ASP A 25 21.88 -12.67 -2.28
N GLY A 26 21.10 -12.81 -1.22
CA GLY A 26 21.57 -12.78 0.17
C GLY A 26 22.03 -11.40 0.64
N ILE A 27 21.62 -10.33 -0.04
CA ILE A 27 22.02 -8.96 0.29
C ILE A 27 21.13 -8.42 1.40
N LYS A 28 21.74 -8.11 2.54
CA LYS A 28 21.06 -7.63 3.75
C LYS A 28 21.71 -6.33 4.24
N PRO A 29 21.27 -5.17 3.76
CA PRO A 29 21.82 -3.88 4.20
C PRO A 29 21.44 -3.56 5.65
N GLU A 30 22.20 -2.72 6.31
CA GLU A 30 21.90 -2.22 7.66
C GLU A 30 20.71 -1.26 7.65
N PHE A 31 20.61 -0.43 6.62
CA PHE A 31 19.44 0.40 6.33
C PHE A 31 19.40 0.79 4.86
N VAL A 32 18.27 1.32 4.40
CA VAL A 32 18.04 1.73 3.01
C VAL A 32 17.47 3.15 2.97
N ILE A 33 17.97 3.97 2.05
CA ILE A 33 17.33 5.21 1.65
C ILE A 33 16.59 4.93 0.33
N SER A 34 15.27 5.06 0.34
CA SER A 34 14.43 4.98 -0.86
C SER A 34 14.40 6.33 -1.54
N THR A 35 14.58 6.33 -2.86
CA THR A 35 14.77 7.56 -3.65
C THR A 35 13.52 7.99 -4.42
N GLU A 36 12.37 7.41 -4.08
CA GLU A 36 11.06 7.87 -4.56
C GLU A 36 10.82 9.35 -4.23
N PRO A 37 10.01 10.09 -5.03
CA PRO A 37 9.78 11.50 -4.81
C PRO A 37 9.18 11.78 -3.42
N THR A 38 9.72 12.78 -2.72
CA THR A 38 9.30 13.12 -1.35
C THR A 38 8.92 14.58 -1.15
N ASP A 39 8.78 15.36 -2.21
CA ASP A 39 8.49 16.79 -2.12
C ASP A 39 9.47 17.55 -1.17
N GLY A 40 10.74 17.16 -1.15
CA GLY A 40 11.76 17.73 -0.28
C GLY A 40 11.61 17.40 1.21
N GLY A 41 10.73 16.47 1.58
CA GLY A 41 10.54 15.97 2.93
C GLY A 41 11.29 14.67 3.20
N ILE A 42 11.33 14.26 4.47
CA ILE A 42 11.87 12.98 4.91
C ILE A 42 10.71 12.04 5.21
N TYR A 43 10.54 11.01 4.38
CA TYR A 43 9.40 10.14 4.46
C TYR A 43 9.72 8.88 5.27
N ARG A 44 8.94 8.65 6.32
CA ARG A 44 9.21 7.62 7.32
C ARG A 44 8.20 6.48 7.36
N GLY A 45 7.33 6.40 6.34
CA GLY A 45 6.33 5.33 6.24
C GLY A 45 5.34 5.54 5.12
N HIS A 46 4.57 4.51 4.86
CA HIS A 46 3.34 4.57 4.06
C HIS A 46 2.41 3.39 4.38
N ARG A 47 1.18 3.51 3.93
CA ARG A 47 0.17 2.46 4.03
C ARG A 47 0.56 1.26 3.18
N GLY A 48 0.23 0.07 3.67
CA GLY A 48 0.34 -1.14 2.88
C GLY A 48 -0.76 -1.27 1.83
N ARG A 49 -0.61 -2.25 0.96
CA ARG A 49 -1.55 -2.62 -0.09
C ARG A 49 -1.69 -4.13 -0.17
N MET A 50 -2.85 -4.63 -0.52
CA MET A 50 -3.03 -6.01 -0.96
C MET A 50 -4.15 -6.10 -1.99
N GLU A 51 -4.11 -7.15 -2.81
CA GLU A 51 -5.10 -7.43 -3.83
C GLU A 51 -5.88 -8.68 -3.45
N ILE A 52 -7.19 -8.51 -3.28
CA ILE A 52 -8.10 -9.58 -2.84
C ILE A 52 -9.02 -9.95 -4.00
N ARG A 53 -9.22 -11.25 -4.18
CA ARG A 53 -10.22 -11.80 -5.07
C ARG A 53 -11.37 -12.38 -4.28
N VAL A 54 -12.58 -12.03 -4.66
CA VAL A 54 -13.81 -12.65 -4.16
C VAL A 54 -14.52 -13.34 -5.31
N ASP A 55 -14.67 -14.63 -5.22
CA ASP A 55 -15.45 -15.46 -6.14
C ASP A 55 -16.77 -15.84 -5.47
N VAL A 56 -17.87 -15.73 -6.23
CA VAL A 56 -19.21 -16.11 -5.78
C VAL A 56 -19.80 -17.12 -6.74
N HIS A 57 -20.36 -18.19 -6.19
CA HIS A 57 -21.04 -19.24 -6.90
C HIS A 57 -22.55 -19.17 -6.74
N GLY A 58 -23.23 -19.64 -7.76
CA GLY A 58 -24.67 -19.76 -7.81
C GLY A 58 -25.08 -21.01 -8.60
N THR A 59 -26.33 -21.05 -9.04
CA THR A 59 -26.87 -22.15 -9.85
C THR A 59 -27.58 -21.58 -11.08
N SER A 60 -27.11 -21.98 -12.27
CA SER A 60 -27.69 -21.51 -13.53
C SER A 60 -29.02 -22.15 -13.81
N CYS A 61 -29.91 -21.38 -14.44
CA CYS A 61 -31.15 -21.87 -15.04
C CYS A 61 -31.56 -20.91 -16.17
N HIS A 62 -32.62 -21.27 -16.89
CA HIS A 62 -33.15 -20.40 -17.95
C HIS A 62 -33.65 -19.08 -17.39
N GLY A 63 -33.26 -17.95 -17.98
CA GLY A 63 -33.57 -16.61 -17.48
C GLY A 63 -35.09 -16.27 -17.41
N SER A 64 -35.95 -17.02 -18.11
CA SER A 64 -37.41 -16.89 -18.02
C SER A 64 -38.01 -17.53 -16.76
N ALA A 65 -37.22 -18.34 -16.02
CA ALA A 65 -37.65 -19.03 -14.80
C ALA A 65 -36.59 -18.85 -13.69
N PRO A 66 -36.31 -17.61 -13.26
CA PRO A 66 -35.17 -17.32 -12.38
C PRO A 66 -35.27 -17.98 -11.00
N ASP A 67 -36.48 -18.31 -10.56
CA ASP A 67 -36.73 -18.97 -9.27
C ASP A 67 -36.18 -20.42 -9.20
N ARG A 68 -35.78 -21.00 -10.34
CA ARG A 68 -35.16 -22.32 -10.40
C ARG A 68 -33.65 -22.31 -10.24
N GLY A 69 -33.05 -21.12 -10.22
CA GLY A 69 -31.62 -20.93 -10.07
C GLY A 69 -31.28 -20.12 -8.84
N ASP A 70 -29.98 -19.83 -8.72
CA ASP A 70 -29.45 -18.99 -7.67
C ASP A 70 -28.41 -18.03 -8.29
N ASN A 71 -28.71 -16.72 -8.28
CA ASN A 71 -28.00 -15.73 -9.07
C ASN A 71 -26.74 -15.24 -8.34
N ALA A 72 -25.57 -15.63 -8.80
CA ALA A 72 -24.27 -15.20 -8.27
C ALA A 72 -24.07 -13.67 -8.37
N ILE A 73 -24.61 -13.01 -9.38
CA ILE A 73 -24.50 -11.55 -9.53
C ILE A 73 -25.29 -10.84 -8.43
N TYR A 74 -26.46 -11.34 -8.03
CA TYR A 74 -27.23 -10.73 -6.94
C TYR A 74 -26.52 -10.89 -5.60
N LYS A 75 -25.94 -12.08 -5.33
CA LYS A 75 -25.10 -12.29 -4.16
C LYS A 75 -23.89 -11.35 -4.14
N MET A 76 -23.23 -11.18 -5.29
CA MET A 76 -22.08 -10.29 -5.41
C MET A 76 -22.48 -8.82 -5.21
N ALA A 77 -23.67 -8.40 -5.63
CA ALA A 77 -24.17 -7.06 -5.41
C ALA A 77 -24.32 -6.75 -3.90
N ASP A 78 -24.79 -7.70 -3.10
CA ASP A 78 -24.86 -7.57 -1.64
C ASP A 78 -23.45 -7.42 -1.04
N ILE A 79 -22.47 -8.25 -1.49
CA ILE A 79 -21.07 -8.16 -1.03
C ILE A 79 -20.45 -6.80 -1.40
N ILE A 80 -20.68 -6.30 -2.61
CA ILE A 80 -20.19 -4.98 -3.04
C ILE A 80 -20.80 -3.87 -2.17
N ALA A 81 -22.06 -3.99 -1.78
CA ALA A 81 -22.70 -3.03 -0.88
C ALA A 81 -22.03 -3.02 0.49
N ASP A 82 -21.69 -4.19 1.03
CA ASP A 82 -20.99 -4.33 2.31
C ASP A 82 -19.55 -3.76 2.23
N VAL A 83 -18.81 -4.04 1.14
CA VAL A 83 -17.47 -3.47 0.90
C VAL A 83 -17.54 -1.94 0.83
N ARG A 84 -18.57 -1.38 0.20
CA ARG A 84 -18.77 0.06 0.19
C ARG A 84 -19.03 0.61 1.60
N ALA A 85 -19.75 -0.13 2.44
CA ALA A 85 -19.98 0.25 3.82
C ALA A 85 -18.70 0.30 4.66
N LEU A 86 -17.72 -0.57 4.43
CA LEU A 86 -16.40 -0.48 5.07
C LEU A 86 -15.73 0.89 4.88
N ASN A 87 -15.87 1.51 3.73
CA ASN A 87 -15.29 2.83 3.47
C ASN A 87 -16.11 3.98 4.06
N ASN A 88 -17.44 3.85 4.07
CA ASN A 88 -18.35 4.97 4.32
C ASN A 88 -18.86 5.02 5.74
N ASN A 89 -18.90 3.89 6.45
CA ASN A 89 -19.40 3.84 7.82
C ASN A 89 -18.40 4.42 8.81
N GLY A 90 -18.91 4.93 9.92
CA GLY A 90 -18.14 5.26 11.11
C GLY A 90 -17.93 4.04 12.03
N CYS A 91 -17.66 4.33 13.30
CA CYS A 91 -17.52 3.34 14.36
C CYS A 91 -18.82 3.13 15.16
N ASP A 92 -19.97 3.43 14.58
CA ASP A 92 -21.27 3.30 15.23
C ASP A 92 -21.54 1.83 15.59
N GLU A 93 -21.83 1.57 16.88
CA GLU A 93 -22.12 0.24 17.41
C GLU A 93 -23.46 -0.32 16.90
N SER A 94 -24.33 0.52 16.35
CA SER A 94 -25.61 0.10 15.78
C SER A 94 -25.49 -0.53 14.41
N THR A 95 -24.31 -0.43 13.77
CA THR A 95 -24.07 -1.01 12.44
C THR A 95 -23.31 -2.34 12.54
N ASP A 96 -23.72 -3.32 11.74
CA ASP A 96 -23.01 -4.61 11.63
C ASP A 96 -21.63 -4.46 10.99
N ILE A 97 -21.45 -3.45 10.14
CA ILE A 97 -20.19 -3.15 9.45
C ILE A 97 -19.62 -1.86 10.00
N LYS A 98 -18.56 -1.97 10.80
CA LYS A 98 -17.79 -0.81 11.26
C LYS A 98 -16.83 -0.36 10.16
N GLY A 99 -16.78 0.95 9.92
CA GLY A 99 -15.91 1.53 8.89
C GLY A 99 -14.42 1.36 9.20
N LEU A 100 -13.60 1.43 8.15
CA LEU A 100 -12.14 1.33 8.27
C LEU A 100 -11.51 2.44 9.13
N VAL A 101 -12.23 3.52 9.36
CA VAL A 101 -11.84 4.58 10.31
C VAL A 101 -11.67 4.08 11.74
N LYS A 102 -12.22 2.89 12.09
CA LYS A 102 -12.04 2.25 13.40
C LYS A 102 -10.56 2.08 13.77
N MET A 103 -9.67 1.90 12.77
CA MET A 103 -8.24 1.74 13.02
C MET A 103 -7.56 3.01 13.55
N LEU A 104 -8.22 4.16 13.47
CA LEU A 104 -7.76 5.44 14.02
C LEU A 104 -8.21 5.67 15.48
N ASP A 105 -8.96 4.72 16.04
CA ASP A 105 -9.52 4.79 17.39
C ASP A 105 -8.76 3.81 18.32
N PRO A 106 -8.26 4.26 19.48
CA PRO A 106 -7.56 3.40 20.44
C PRO A 106 -8.44 2.25 20.98
N LYS A 107 -9.78 2.36 20.91
CA LYS A 107 -10.70 1.29 21.27
C LYS A 107 -10.52 0.04 20.39
N TYR A 108 -10.25 0.24 19.10
CA TYR A 108 -10.16 -0.84 18.11
C TYR A 108 -8.71 -1.15 17.69
N ASN A 109 -7.78 -0.23 17.93
CA ASN A 109 -6.37 -0.36 17.55
C ASN A 109 -5.46 0.22 18.64
N PRO A 110 -5.49 -0.34 19.88
CA PRO A 110 -4.84 0.28 21.04
C PRO A 110 -3.32 0.46 20.91
N GLU A 111 -2.66 -0.43 20.18
CA GLU A 111 -1.19 -0.44 20.06
C GLU A 111 -0.67 0.43 18.89
N HIS A 112 -1.48 0.64 17.85
CA HIS A 112 -1.03 1.25 16.60
C HIS A 112 -1.88 2.45 16.14
N PHE A 113 -2.84 2.92 16.95
CA PHE A 113 -3.76 3.98 16.51
C PHE A 113 -3.05 5.31 16.18
N GLU A 114 -1.96 5.66 16.88
CA GLU A 114 -1.19 6.88 16.57
C GLU A 114 -0.46 6.76 15.23
N ASP A 115 0.13 5.61 14.94
CA ASP A 115 0.74 5.32 13.66
C ASP A 115 -0.32 5.28 12.54
N ALA A 116 -1.48 4.70 12.82
CA ALA A 116 -2.61 4.70 11.88
C ALA A 116 -3.14 6.12 11.63
N ARG A 117 -3.20 6.99 12.64
CA ARG A 117 -3.55 8.41 12.47
C ARG A 117 -2.53 9.14 11.60
N PHE A 118 -1.25 8.87 11.79
CA PHE A 118 -0.21 9.45 10.94
C PHE A 118 -0.33 8.97 9.50
N LEU A 119 -0.46 7.67 9.25
CA LEU A 119 -0.56 7.09 7.91
C LEU A 119 -1.90 7.38 7.22
N GLY A 120 -2.96 7.57 8.00
CA GLY A 120 -4.34 7.66 7.52
C GLY A 120 -5.06 6.31 7.54
N ARG A 121 -6.38 6.36 7.42
CA ARG A 121 -7.22 5.15 7.40
C ARG A 121 -6.91 4.26 6.19
N GLY A 122 -7.15 2.96 6.33
CA GLY A 122 -7.21 2.04 5.21
C GLY A 122 -8.37 2.35 4.25
N THR A 123 -8.32 1.75 3.07
CA THR A 123 -9.42 1.80 2.08
C THR A 123 -9.66 0.42 1.47
N CYS A 124 -10.87 0.17 1.01
CA CYS A 124 -11.28 -1.08 0.40
C CYS A 124 -12.09 -0.78 -0.86
N THR A 125 -11.48 -0.91 -2.05
CA THR A 125 -12.09 -0.49 -3.30
C THR A 125 -12.30 -1.69 -4.22
N VAL A 126 -13.54 -1.93 -4.64
CA VAL A 126 -13.81 -2.87 -5.74
C VAL A 126 -13.27 -2.23 -7.01
N SER A 127 -12.21 -2.80 -7.55
CA SER A 127 -11.48 -2.26 -8.71
C SER A 127 -11.87 -2.91 -10.03
N GLN A 128 -12.35 -4.16 -9.99
CA GLN A 128 -12.75 -4.92 -11.17
C GLN A 128 -13.93 -5.83 -10.83
N ILE A 129 -14.76 -6.13 -11.85
CA ILE A 129 -15.79 -7.15 -11.78
C ILE A 129 -15.66 -8.08 -13.00
N PHE A 130 -15.70 -9.39 -12.76
CA PHE A 130 -15.55 -10.40 -13.80
C PHE A 130 -16.87 -11.11 -14.01
N TYR A 131 -17.33 -11.08 -15.24
CA TYR A 131 -18.44 -11.84 -15.71
C TYR A 131 -17.94 -13.21 -16.16
N THR A 132 -18.38 -14.24 -15.46
CA THR A 132 -17.93 -15.63 -15.69
C THR A 132 -19.07 -16.54 -16.19
N SER A 133 -20.31 -16.05 -16.18
CA SER A 133 -21.47 -16.80 -16.62
C SER A 133 -21.48 -16.99 -18.15
N PRO A 134 -21.77 -18.18 -18.67
CA PRO A 134 -21.60 -18.51 -20.10
C PRO A 134 -22.71 -17.94 -21.01
N SER A 135 -23.83 -17.49 -20.48
CA SER A 135 -24.98 -17.07 -21.27
C SER A 135 -25.66 -15.82 -20.75
N ARG A 136 -26.03 -14.91 -21.66
CA ARG A 136 -26.86 -13.72 -21.37
C ARG A 136 -28.34 -14.05 -21.12
N CYS A 137 -28.81 -15.24 -21.45
CA CYS A 137 -30.20 -15.67 -21.28
C CYS A 137 -30.38 -16.63 -20.08
N ALA A 138 -29.35 -16.82 -19.27
CA ALA A 138 -29.39 -17.69 -18.10
C ALA A 138 -29.16 -16.90 -16.81
N VAL A 139 -29.62 -17.45 -15.71
CA VAL A 139 -29.23 -17.00 -14.36
C VAL A 139 -27.73 -17.24 -14.21
N ALA A 140 -27.01 -16.25 -13.71
CA ALA A 140 -25.56 -16.33 -13.56
C ALA A 140 -25.17 -17.31 -12.44
N ASP A 141 -24.32 -18.28 -12.77
CA ASP A 141 -23.80 -19.30 -11.86
C ASP A 141 -22.49 -18.89 -11.18
N SER A 142 -21.88 -17.80 -11.64
CA SER A 142 -20.63 -17.29 -11.07
C SER A 142 -20.46 -15.80 -11.33
N CYS A 143 -19.73 -15.14 -10.42
CA CYS A 143 -19.30 -13.76 -10.51
C CYS A 143 -18.06 -13.57 -9.64
N ALA A 144 -17.13 -12.77 -10.06
CA ALA A 144 -15.95 -12.45 -9.26
C ALA A 144 -15.64 -10.97 -9.27
N ILE A 145 -14.98 -10.48 -8.21
CA ILE A 145 -14.46 -9.12 -8.12
C ILE A 145 -13.00 -9.11 -7.66
N SER A 146 -12.28 -8.05 -8.05
CA SER A 146 -11.02 -7.67 -7.43
C SER A 146 -11.21 -6.50 -6.48
N ILE A 147 -10.51 -6.55 -5.37
CA ILE A 147 -10.50 -5.49 -4.36
C ILE A 147 -9.07 -4.98 -4.18
N ASP A 148 -8.86 -3.68 -4.35
CA ASP A 148 -7.66 -2.97 -3.88
C ASP A 148 -7.89 -2.63 -2.40
N ARG A 149 -7.11 -3.23 -1.52
CA ARG A 149 -7.17 -3.00 -0.08
C ARG A 149 -5.92 -2.25 0.39
N ARG A 150 -6.07 -0.97 0.79
CA ARG A 150 -5.00 -0.20 1.42
C ARG A 150 -5.08 -0.40 2.92
N MET A 151 -3.96 -0.82 3.51
CA MET A 151 -3.85 -1.17 4.94
C MET A 151 -3.18 -0.04 5.70
N THR A 152 -3.60 0.18 6.93
CA THR A 152 -2.93 1.10 7.85
C THR A 152 -2.18 0.34 8.95
N ALA A 153 -1.54 1.06 9.88
CA ALA A 153 -0.83 0.42 10.98
C ALA A 153 -1.78 -0.39 11.87
N GLY A 154 -1.33 -1.60 12.24
CA GLY A 154 -2.11 -2.57 13.01
C GLY A 154 -2.95 -3.54 12.18
N GLU A 155 -3.00 -3.39 10.85
CA GLU A 155 -3.66 -4.33 9.95
C GLU A 155 -2.67 -5.32 9.34
N THR A 156 -3.08 -6.57 9.23
CA THR A 156 -2.33 -7.65 8.57
C THR A 156 -3.13 -8.21 7.39
N TRP A 157 -2.50 -8.99 6.53
CA TRP A 157 -3.21 -9.61 5.41
C TRP A 157 -4.31 -10.57 5.90
N GLU A 158 -4.08 -11.29 7.00
CA GLU A 158 -5.07 -12.17 7.63
C GLU A 158 -6.28 -11.37 8.09
N SER A 159 -6.04 -10.28 8.84
CA SER A 159 -7.13 -9.43 9.34
C SER A 159 -7.95 -8.82 8.21
N CYS A 160 -7.32 -8.46 7.09
CA CYS A 160 -8.00 -7.90 5.93
C CYS A 160 -8.83 -8.95 5.17
N LEU A 161 -8.32 -10.18 5.00
CA LEU A 161 -9.10 -11.27 4.40
C LEU A 161 -10.28 -11.65 5.29
N ASP A 162 -10.05 -11.74 6.61
CA ASP A 162 -11.09 -12.08 7.56
C ASP A 162 -12.16 -10.98 7.66
N GLU A 163 -11.78 -9.73 7.49
CA GLU A 163 -12.74 -8.63 7.40
C GLU A 163 -13.73 -8.85 6.24
N ILE A 164 -13.25 -9.24 5.05
CA ILE A 164 -14.12 -9.54 3.90
C ILE A 164 -14.94 -10.82 4.12
N ARG A 165 -14.34 -11.89 4.66
CA ARG A 165 -15.03 -13.15 5.01
C ARG A 165 -16.14 -12.95 6.04
N ASN A 166 -15.98 -11.97 6.92
CA ASN A 166 -16.92 -11.67 7.99
C ASN A 166 -17.99 -10.64 7.63
N LEU A 167 -18.01 -10.12 6.40
CA LEU A 167 -19.10 -9.27 5.93
C LEU A 167 -20.46 -9.97 6.05
N PRO A 168 -21.53 -9.28 6.41
CA PRO A 168 -22.87 -9.88 6.54
C PRO A 168 -23.30 -10.66 5.29
N ALA A 169 -23.08 -10.13 4.10
CA ALA A 169 -23.38 -10.81 2.85
C ALA A 169 -22.51 -12.05 2.63
N ALA A 170 -21.20 -11.98 2.94
CA ALA A 170 -20.31 -13.13 2.81
C ALA A 170 -20.75 -14.27 3.75
N LYS A 171 -21.09 -13.96 5.00
CA LYS A 171 -21.63 -14.94 5.95
C LYS A 171 -22.99 -15.51 5.54
N LYS A 172 -23.87 -14.66 5.00
CA LYS A 172 -25.19 -15.05 4.50
C LYS A 172 -25.10 -16.14 3.42
N TYR A 173 -24.11 -16.01 2.54
CA TYR A 173 -23.94 -16.92 1.40
C TYR A 173 -22.94 -18.05 1.68
N GLY A 174 -22.18 -18.00 2.76
CA GLY A 174 -21.36 -19.08 3.27
C GLY A 174 -20.40 -19.69 2.24
N ASP A 175 -20.53 -21.00 1.99
CA ASP A 175 -19.64 -21.77 1.11
C ASP A 175 -19.69 -21.33 -0.36
N ASP A 176 -20.68 -20.55 -0.77
CA ASP A 176 -20.75 -19.97 -2.11
C ASP A 176 -19.78 -18.82 -2.31
N VAL A 177 -19.16 -18.30 -1.22
CA VAL A 177 -18.24 -17.17 -1.26
C VAL A 177 -16.82 -17.62 -0.93
N LYS A 178 -15.90 -17.44 -1.88
CA LYS A 178 -14.48 -17.71 -1.68
C LYS A 178 -13.71 -16.39 -1.70
N VAL A 179 -12.98 -16.11 -0.62
CA VAL A 179 -12.09 -14.93 -0.49
C VAL A 179 -10.64 -15.40 -0.51
N SER A 180 -9.85 -14.89 -1.44
CA SER A 180 -8.44 -15.25 -1.62
C SER A 180 -7.59 -14.01 -1.94
N MET A 181 -6.29 -14.11 -1.72
CA MET A 181 -5.32 -13.11 -2.14
C MET A 181 -4.80 -13.47 -3.53
N TYR A 182 -4.53 -12.46 -4.36
CA TYR A 182 -3.87 -12.67 -5.64
C TYR A 182 -2.40 -13.09 -5.45
N MET A 183 -1.92 -13.85 -6.41
CA MET A 183 -0.50 -14.15 -6.58
C MET A 183 0.02 -13.38 -7.79
N TYR A 184 1.27 -12.90 -7.70
CA TYR A 184 1.99 -12.30 -8.80
C TYR A 184 3.05 -13.28 -9.30
N ASP A 185 3.00 -13.61 -10.59
CA ASP A 185 3.82 -14.63 -11.25
C ASP A 185 4.34 -14.19 -12.62
N ARG A 186 4.30 -12.89 -12.90
CA ARG A 186 4.72 -12.36 -14.21
C ARG A 186 6.24 -12.40 -14.35
N PRO A 187 6.75 -12.81 -15.52
CA PRO A 187 8.17 -12.82 -15.78
C PRO A 187 8.76 -11.42 -15.86
N SER A 188 9.98 -11.25 -15.38
CA SER A 188 10.81 -10.07 -15.64
C SER A 188 11.18 -9.98 -17.13
N TRP A 189 11.81 -8.88 -17.53
CA TRP A 189 12.31 -8.70 -18.89
C TRP A 189 13.35 -9.75 -19.32
N THR A 190 14.00 -10.42 -18.36
CA THR A 190 14.91 -11.54 -18.61
C THR A 190 14.22 -12.88 -18.71
N GLY A 191 12.92 -12.95 -18.41
CA GLY A 191 12.15 -14.19 -18.33
C GLY A 191 12.15 -14.86 -16.95
N GLU A 192 12.85 -14.29 -15.96
CA GLU A 192 12.84 -14.80 -14.59
C GLU A 192 11.47 -14.55 -13.95
N VAL A 193 10.91 -15.58 -13.31
CA VAL A 193 9.65 -15.52 -12.56
C VAL A 193 9.96 -15.67 -11.07
N TYR A 194 9.55 -14.69 -10.28
CA TYR A 194 9.57 -14.76 -8.84
C TYR A 194 8.13 -14.68 -8.32
N GLU A 195 7.52 -15.82 -8.06
CA GLU A 195 6.16 -15.89 -7.56
C GLU A 195 6.09 -15.35 -6.13
N THR A 196 5.15 -14.43 -5.90
CA THR A 196 4.91 -13.83 -4.58
C THR A 196 3.45 -13.45 -4.41
N GLU A 197 3.01 -13.32 -3.17
CA GLU A 197 1.68 -12.83 -2.85
C GLU A 197 1.55 -11.35 -3.22
N ALA A 198 0.39 -10.95 -3.74
CA ALA A 198 0.03 -9.54 -3.94
C ALA A 198 -0.30 -8.89 -2.58
N TYR A 199 0.69 -8.89 -1.71
CA TYR A 199 0.68 -8.36 -0.36
C TYR A 199 1.91 -7.49 -0.10
N PHE A 200 1.66 -6.26 0.25
CA PHE A 200 2.61 -5.18 0.39
C PHE A 200 2.42 -4.55 1.77
N PRO A 201 3.12 -5.03 2.82
CA PRO A 201 2.83 -4.64 4.20
C PRO A 201 3.06 -3.16 4.47
N THR A 202 2.25 -2.61 5.37
CA THR A 202 2.45 -1.29 5.97
C THR A 202 3.80 -1.24 6.69
N TRP A 203 4.48 -0.12 6.60
CA TRP A 203 5.67 0.15 7.40
C TRP A 203 5.69 1.59 7.88
N ILE A 204 6.31 1.81 9.02
CA ILE A 204 6.48 3.13 9.63
C ILE A 204 7.66 3.14 10.58
N ASN A 205 8.36 4.25 10.65
CA ASN A 205 9.41 4.52 11.62
C ASN A 205 8.99 5.65 12.58
N LYS A 206 9.56 5.64 13.77
CA LYS A 206 9.53 6.81 14.66
C LYS A 206 10.50 7.87 14.12
N GLU A 207 10.18 9.15 14.32
CA GLU A 207 11.09 10.25 13.93
C GLU A 207 12.43 10.19 14.66
N THR A 208 12.44 9.60 15.86
CA THR A 208 13.63 9.39 16.68
C THR A 208 14.48 8.20 16.25
N ALA A 209 14.05 7.42 15.26
CA ALA A 209 14.85 6.29 14.76
C ALA A 209 16.17 6.79 14.16
N PRO A 210 17.31 6.13 14.42
CA PRO A 210 18.63 6.63 14.04
C PRO A 210 18.79 7.01 12.57
N HIS A 211 18.26 6.15 11.67
CA HIS A 211 18.31 6.38 10.23
C HIS A 211 17.42 7.54 9.76
N VAL A 212 16.26 7.77 10.41
CA VAL A 212 15.41 8.95 10.15
C VAL A 212 16.09 10.19 10.68
N LYS A 213 16.60 10.12 11.91
CA LYS A 213 17.31 11.23 12.55
C LYS A 213 18.53 11.69 11.75
N ALA A 214 19.30 10.77 11.16
CA ALA A 214 20.44 11.12 10.32
C ALA A 214 20.06 12.01 9.13
N LEU A 215 18.94 11.73 8.46
CA LEU A 215 18.44 12.57 7.38
C LEU A 215 17.90 13.89 7.91
N VAL A 216 17.20 13.91 9.05
CA VAL A 216 16.72 15.13 9.69
C VAL A 216 17.87 16.04 10.06
N ASP A 217 18.92 15.52 10.69
CA ASP A 217 20.10 16.30 11.08
C ASP A 217 20.85 16.83 9.85
N ALA A 218 20.98 16.01 8.80
CA ALA A 218 21.57 16.44 7.53
C ALA A 218 20.76 17.56 6.88
N HIS A 219 19.44 17.43 6.81
CA HIS A 219 18.56 18.46 6.28
C HIS A 219 18.69 19.76 7.04
N LYS A 220 18.63 19.70 8.37
CA LYS A 220 18.76 20.88 9.24
C LYS A 220 20.10 21.60 9.08
N ALA A 221 21.17 20.82 8.95
CA ALA A 221 22.51 21.38 8.74
C ALA A 221 22.66 22.09 7.38
N MET A 222 21.97 21.64 6.36
CA MET A 222 22.07 22.17 5.00
C MET A 222 21.04 23.24 4.68
N PHE A 223 19.81 23.07 5.14
CA PHE A 223 18.64 23.85 4.70
C PHE A 223 17.85 24.48 5.86
N GLY A 224 18.16 24.16 7.12
CA GLY A 224 17.41 24.62 8.29
C GLY A 224 16.24 23.70 8.65
N ASP A 225 15.37 24.18 9.53
CA ASP A 225 14.29 23.41 10.11
C ASP A 225 13.07 23.25 9.19
N GLU A 226 12.91 24.12 8.22
CA GLU A 226 11.79 24.12 7.31
C GLU A 226 12.03 23.14 6.15
N ARG A 227 10.99 22.42 5.77
CA ARG A 227 11.02 21.52 4.62
C ARG A 227 11.31 22.28 3.32
N ILE A 228 12.26 21.81 2.54
CA ILE A 228 12.50 22.36 1.21
C ILE A 228 11.38 21.92 0.26
N GLY A 229 10.95 22.82 -0.63
CA GLY A 229 10.02 22.47 -1.72
C GLY A 229 10.76 21.84 -2.91
N CYS A 230 10.00 21.37 -3.87
CA CYS A 230 10.47 21.00 -5.20
C CYS A 230 10.05 22.05 -6.21
N GLU A 231 10.85 22.26 -7.26
CA GLU A 231 10.45 23.16 -8.34
C GLU A 231 9.13 22.68 -9.02
N PRO A 232 8.24 23.58 -9.44
CA PRO A 232 8.33 25.05 -9.32
C PRO A 232 7.80 25.58 -7.97
N SER A 233 7.62 24.74 -6.99
CA SER A 233 6.96 25.10 -5.71
C SER A 233 7.91 25.32 -4.55
N MET A 234 9.16 25.65 -4.82
CA MET A 234 10.19 25.93 -3.80
C MET A 234 9.74 26.92 -2.72
N ASP A 235 8.89 27.87 -3.06
CA ASP A 235 8.38 28.89 -2.13
C ASP A 235 7.27 28.38 -1.22
N LYS A 236 6.76 27.19 -1.44
CA LYS A 236 5.60 26.62 -0.71
C LYS A 236 6.00 25.66 0.42
N ARG A 237 7.11 25.91 1.06
CA ARG A 237 7.65 25.10 2.16
C ARG A 237 6.90 25.25 3.46
N THR A 238 6.30 26.42 3.67
CA THR A 238 5.60 26.78 4.90
C THR A 238 4.37 25.93 5.16
N GLY A 239 4.30 25.36 6.35
CA GLY A 239 3.14 24.61 6.84
C GLY A 239 3.13 23.12 6.56
N ARG A 240 4.13 22.56 5.85
CA ARG A 240 4.29 21.11 5.71
C ARG A 240 5.36 20.58 6.69
N PRO A 241 5.12 19.46 7.38
CA PRO A 241 6.11 18.88 8.29
C PRO A 241 7.34 18.40 7.51
N LEU A 242 8.52 18.48 8.13
CA LEU A 242 9.76 17.94 7.55
C LEU A 242 9.67 16.41 7.42
N CYS A 243 9.19 15.73 8.48
CA CYS A 243 8.93 14.30 8.44
C CYS A 243 7.50 14.03 8.00
N ASP A 244 7.33 13.25 6.92
CA ASP A 244 6.03 12.96 6.34
C ASP A 244 5.96 11.49 5.88
N LYS A 245 5.00 11.16 5.04
CA LYS A 245 4.71 9.83 4.51
C LYS A 245 4.38 9.91 3.04
N TRP A 246 4.60 8.81 2.31
CA TRP A 246 4.02 8.66 0.98
C TRP A 246 2.52 8.37 1.03
N THR A 247 1.81 8.82 0.01
CA THR A 247 0.41 8.47 -0.22
C THR A 247 0.27 7.17 -1.03
N PHE A 248 1.31 6.79 -1.75
CA PHE A 248 1.43 5.57 -2.54
C PHE A 248 2.37 4.54 -1.87
N SER A 249 2.47 3.37 -2.46
CA SER A 249 3.33 2.27 -2.02
C SER A 249 4.69 2.33 -2.73
N THR A 250 5.73 1.78 -2.11
CA THR A 250 7.10 1.76 -2.63
C THR A 250 7.77 0.43 -2.33
N ASN A 251 8.97 0.19 -2.84
CA ASN A 251 9.78 -0.98 -2.53
C ASN A 251 10.02 -1.22 -1.01
N CYS A 252 9.82 -0.19 -0.18
CA CYS A 252 9.98 -0.30 1.27
C CYS A 252 9.01 -1.27 1.94
N VAL A 253 7.92 -1.66 1.27
CA VAL A 253 7.01 -2.72 1.72
C VAL A 253 7.74 -4.04 1.97
N SER A 254 8.71 -4.37 1.14
CA SER A 254 9.53 -5.57 1.35
C SER A 254 10.73 -5.28 2.21
N ILE A 255 11.43 -4.16 2.00
CA ILE A 255 12.65 -3.80 2.73
C ILE A 255 12.36 -3.76 4.24
N GLN A 256 11.47 -2.91 4.66
CA GLN A 256 11.09 -2.79 6.07
C GLN A 256 9.86 -3.62 6.42
N GLY A 257 8.82 -3.58 5.61
CA GLY A 257 7.57 -4.23 5.93
C GLY A 257 7.67 -5.75 6.06
N ARG A 258 8.42 -6.43 5.18
CA ARG A 258 8.63 -7.88 5.26
C ARG A 258 9.88 -8.27 6.05
N TYR A 259 11.02 -7.59 5.82
CA TYR A 259 12.31 -8.04 6.34
C TYR A 259 12.81 -7.24 7.54
N GLY A 260 12.10 -6.18 7.95
CA GLY A 260 12.48 -5.38 9.09
C GLY A 260 13.79 -4.59 8.91
N ILE A 261 14.29 -4.46 7.66
CA ILE A 261 15.45 -3.64 7.36
C ILE A 261 15.03 -2.17 7.44
N PRO A 262 15.64 -1.36 8.31
CA PRO A 262 15.29 0.05 8.45
C PRO A 262 15.29 0.78 7.11
N CYS A 263 14.22 1.49 6.80
CA CYS A 263 14.07 2.23 5.54
C CYS A 263 13.58 3.66 5.82
N VAL A 264 14.05 4.61 5.04
CA VAL A 264 13.60 6.00 5.09
C VAL A 264 13.62 6.56 3.68
N GLY A 265 12.68 7.46 3.39
CA GLY A 265 12.56 8.08 2.09
C GLY A 265 13.16 9.48 2.04
N PHE A 266 13.92 9.73 1.02
CA PHE A 266 14.27 11.05 0.54
C PHE A 266 14.64 10.95 -0.93
N GLY A 267 13.87 11.60 -1.81
CA GLY A 267 14.12 11.56 -3.24
C GLY A 267 13.72 12.85 -3.94
N PRO A 268 14.29 13.09 -5.12
CA PRO A 268 14.00 14.28 -5.90
C PRO A 268 12.58 14.26 -6.47
N GLY A 269 12.02 15.43 -6.74
CA GLY A 269 10.71 15.60 -7.37
C GLY A 269 9.53 15.56 -6.40
N ALA A 270 8.37 15.83 -6.94
CA ALA A 270 7.11 15.93 -6.23
C ALA A 270 6.22 14.71 -6.47
N GLU A 271 5.57 14.18 -5.41
CA GLU A 271 4.58 13.09 -5.54
C GLU A 271 3.48 13.40 -6.57
N SER A 272 3.09 14.66 -6.69
CA SER A 272 2.05 15.08 -7.65
C SER A 272 2.46 14.93 -9.11
N GLN A 273 3.73 14.69 -9.39
CA GLN A 273 4.24 14.43 -10.73
C GLN A 273 4.20 12.94 -11.09
N ALA A 274 4.19 12.04 -10.11
CA ALA A 274 4.18 10.60 -10.34
C ALA A 274 2.94 10.22 -11.20
N HIS A 275 3.19 9.57 -12.34
CA HIS A 275 2.19 9.20 -13.35
C HIS A 275 1.39 10.37 -13.94
N ALA A 276 1.86 11.60 -13.76
CA ALA A 276 1.21 12.77 -14.33
C ALA A 276 1.55 12.95 -15.82
N PRO A 277 0.66 13.55 -16.63
CA PRO A 277 1.01 13.96 -17.99
C PRO A 277 2.19 14.95 -17.96
N ASN A 278 3.21 14.70 -18.80
CA ASN A 278 4.44 15.49 -18.85
C ASN A 278 5.19 15.52 -17.51
N GLU A 279 5.27 14.39 -16.83
CA GLU A 279 6.03 14.19 -15.59
C GLU A 279 7.46 14.74 -15.72
N VAL A 280 7.89 15.52 -14.74
CA VAL A 280 9.20 16.14 -14.70
C VAL A 280 9.84 16.03 -13.33
N THR A 281 11.18 15.90 -13.34
CA THR A 281 12.02 16.09 -12.14
C THR A 281 13.05 17.19 -12.46
N TYR A 282 13.13 18.18 -11.61
CA TYR A 282 14.04 19.31 -11.83
C TYR A 282 15.48 18.94 -11.46
N LYS A 283 16.47 19.47 -12.19
CA LYS A 283 17.88 19.16 -11.96
C LYS A 283 18.36 19.58 -10.59
N ASP A 284 17.86 20.69 -10.05
CA ASP A 284 18.23 21.18 -8.75
C ASP A 284 17.75 20.24 -7.61
N ASP A 285 16.60 19.57 -7.81
CA ASP A 285 16.13 18.53 -6.89
C ASP A 285 17.08 17.31 -6.86
N LEU A 286 17.63 16.93 -8.03
CA LEU A 286 18.63 15.86 -8.13
C LEU A 286 19.92 16.22 -7.38
N VAL A 287 20.40 17.44 -7.53
CA VAL A 287 21.61 17.92 -6.83
C VAL A 287 21.37 17.97 -5.33
N THR A 288 20.21 18.47 -4.91
CA THR A 288 19.80 18.50 -3.50
C THR A 288 19.73 17.11 -2.90
N ALA A 289 19.12 16.15 -3.60
CA ALA A 289 19.02 14.78 -3.11
C ALA A 289 20.41 14.12 -2.99
N ALA A 290 21.28 14.28 -3.98
CA ALA A 290 22.64 13.77 -3.93
C ALA A 290 23.43 14.35 -2.74
N ALA A 291 23.34 15.64 -2.51
CA ALA A 291 23.99 16.30 -1.38
C ALA A 291 23.46 15.78 -0.02
N MET A 292 22.15 15.59 0.09
CA MET A 292 21.52 15.00 1.28
C MET A 292 22.01 13.59 1.57
N TYR A 293 22.17 12.74 0.55
CA TYR A 293 22.68 11.38 0.76
C TYR A 293 24.10 11.38 1.30
N VAL A 294 24.96 12.24 0.77
CA VAL A 294 26.35 12.37 1.28
C VAL A 294 26.36 12.88 2.73
N ALA A 295 25.58 13.90 3.04
CA ALA A 295 25.50 14.46 4.39
C ALA A 295 24.92 13.45 5.40
N ALA A 296 23.85 12.77 5.07
CA ALA A 296 23.21 11.78 5.93
C ALA A 296 24.14 10.59 6.25
N LEU A 297 24.89 10.08 5.24
CA LEU A 297 25.86 9.01 5.43
C LEU A 297 27.01 9.41 6.35
N ASN A 298 27.52 10.64 6.22
CA ASN A 298 28.57 11.15 7.10
C ASN A 298 28.07 11.27 8.54
N LEU A 299 26.85 11.74 8.76
CA LEU A 299 26.28 11.89 10.10
C LEU A 299 25.92 10.53 10.72
N SER A 300 25.43 9.57 9.94
CA SER A 300 25.11 8.22 10.43
C SER A 300 26.36 7.41 10.82
N LEU A 301 27.45 7.56 10.09
CA LEU A 301 28.71 6.86 10.36
C LEU A 301 29.45 7.36 11.61
N ILE A 302 29.13 8.55 12.11
CA ILE A 302 29.71 9.11 13.34
C ILE A 302 29.06 8.50 14.60
N HIS A 303 27.92 7.84 14.47
CA HIS A 303 27.12 7.32 15.57
C HIS A 303 26.98 5.79 15.59
N ILE A 304 27.68 5.08 14.72
CA ILE A 304 27.83 3.60 14.71
C ILE A 304 29.25 3.21 15.27
#